data_3fc7396a717c4dc9a1c81729eb69421b
#
_entry.id   3fc7396a717c4dc9a1c81729eb69421b
#
_cell.length_a   1.000
_cell.length_b   1.000
_cell.length_c   1.000
_cell.angle_alpha   90.00
_cell.angle_beta   90.00
_cell.angle_gamma   90.00
#
_symmetry.space_group_name_H-M   'P 1'
#
loop_
_entity.id
_entity.type
_entity.pdbx_description
1 polymer ?
#
loop_
_entity_poly.entity_id
_entity_poly.type
_entity_poly.pdbx_seq_one_letter_code
_entity_poly.pdbx_strand_id
1 'polypeptide(L)'
;MSATYPSAKQVLYPGHRVAPQRLNANRQTGSDGGLHAGRWRRNAGAPDHRTDGDAIQLSWETTSETGNAGFRIQRRAGEGANGKEGVWTTVGSVEGSGTTSQAQSYRFTDGDLPYEANALTYRLKQVDTDGTAHLSKTVTVERGVQELELLGTYPNPARQQATVRYALPEEQDATIRLYDVLGRRVRTVVNDTQEGRHQRTLDVGALPSGVYFLRLRAGGEMRTQKLTVVQ
;
A
#
# COMPACT_ATOMS: atom_id res chain seq x y z
N MET A 1 -36.23 -10.32 28.91
CA MET A 1 -36.13 -11.37 27.87
C MET A 1 -35.44 -10.72 26.69
N SER A 2 -34.14 -10.93 26.57
CA SER A 2 -33.33 -10.38 25.45
C SER A 2 -33.20 -11.44 24.39
N ALA A 3 -33.59 -11.12 23.17
CA ALA A 3 -33.44 -11.98 22.01
C ALA A 3 -32.09 -11.68 21.32
N THR A 4 -31.23 -12.69 21.31
CA THR A 4 -29.93 -12.68 20.62
C THR A 4 -30.16 -13.12 19.18
N TYR A 5 -29.78 -12.29 18.20
CA TYR A 5 -29.76 -12.67 16.79
C TYR A 5 -28.40 -13.29 16.42
N PRO A 6 -28.38 -14.39 15.67
CA PRO A 6 -27.14 -15.00 15.23
C PRO A 6 -26.57 -14.25 14.01
N SER A 7 -25.26 -14.08 14.03
CA SER A 7 -24.44 -13.53 12.94
C SER A 7 -24.47 -14.42 11.70
N ALA A 8 -24.82 -13.88 10.56
CA ALA A 8 -24.83 -14.58 9.27
C ALA A 8 -23.39 -14.72 8.74
N LYS A 9 -22.93 -15.94 8.60
CA LYS A 9 -21.71 -16.29 7.85
C LYS A 9 -21.99 -16.08 6.36
N GLN A 10 -21.25 -15.16 5.74
CA GLN A 10 -21.22 -15.01 4.29
C GLN A 10 -20.30 -16.07 3.69
N VAL A 11 -20.89 -16.98 2.91
CA VAL A 11 -20.16 -17.97 2.10
C VAL A 11 -19.81 -17.30 0.78
N LEU A 12 -18.52 -17.10 0.52
CA LEU A 12 -18.01 -16.62 -0.76
C LEU A 12 -17.89 -17.77 -1.76
N TYR A 13 -18.60 -17.68 -2.86
CA TYR A 13 -18.41 -18.54 -4.03
C TYR A 13 -17.32 -17.97 -4.95
N PRO A 14 -16.42 -18.77 -5.52
CA PRO A 14 -15.40 -18.29 -6.45
C PRO A 14 -16.02 -18.07 -7.83
N GLY A 15 -15.83 -16.89 -8.40
CA GLY A 15 -16.07 -16.69 -9.83
C GLY A 15 -16.93 -15.50 -10.27
N HIS A 16 -17.03 -14.40 -9.54
CA HIS A 16 -17.66 -13.21 -10.07
C HIS A 16 -16.69 -12.01 -10.09
N ARG A 17 -16.46 -11.49 -11.31
CA ARG A 17 -15.85 -10.18 -11.52
C ARG A 17 -16.72 -9.13 -10.83
N VAL A 18 -16.19 -8.51 -9.81
CA VAL A 18 -16.86 -7.37 -9.16
C VAL A 18 -16.73 -6.16 -10.09
N ALA A 19 -17.85 -5.71 -10.60
CA ALA A 19 -17.95 -4.44 -11.28
C ALA A 19 -17.69 -3.29 -10.28
N PRO A 20 -17.10 -2.16 -10.69
CA PRO A 20 -16.83 -1.05 -9.78
C PRO A 20 -18.13 -0.46 -9.26
N GLN A 21 -18.36 -0.59 -7.96
CA GLN A 21 -19.47 0.10 -7.30
C GLN A 21 -19.12 1.59 -7.16
N ARG A 22 -19.92 2.42 -7.83
CA ARG A 22 -19.94 3.87 -7.60
C ARG A 22 -20.51 4.12 -6.20
N LEU A 23 -19.67 4.57 -5.27
CA LEU A 23 -20.14 5.08 -3.98
C LEU A 23 -20.80 6.43 -4.19
N ASN A 24 -22.11 6.44 -4.08
CA ASN A 24 -22.95 7.65 -4.09
C ASN A 24 -22.68 8.45 -2.81
N ALA A 25 -22.06 9.62 -2.95
CA ALA A 25 -21.89 10.56 -1.86
C ALA A 25 -23.25 11.12 -1.42
N ASN A 26 -23.66 10.78 -0.22
CA ASN A 26 -24.89 11.25 0.41
C ASN A 26 -24.81 12.75 0.69
N ARG A 27 -25.79 13.51 0.16
CA ARG A 27 -26.03 14.93 0.41
C ARG A 27 -26.47 15.11 1.86
N GLN A 28 -25.71 15.80 2.68
CA GLN A 28 -26.23 16.43 3.88
C GLN A 28 -26.20 17.95 3.73
N THR A 29 -27.39 18.50 3.64
CA THR A 29 -27.67 19.94 3.78
C THR A 29 -27.70 20.30 5.26
N GLY A 30 -26.81 21.18 5.68
CA GLY A 30 -26.82 21.84 6.98
C GLY A 30 -26.56 23.32 6.78
N SER A 31 -27.57 24.14 7.02
CA SER A 31 -27.50 25.60 7.05
C SER A 31 -26.87 26.05 8.37
N ASP A 32 -25.85 26.91 8.34
CA ASP A 32 -25.66 27.94 9.36
C ASP A 32 -24.91 29.14 8.81
N GLY A 33 -25.46 30.31 9.08
CA GLY A 33 -24.99 31.58 8.59
C GLY A 33 -23.91 32.20 9.48
N GLY A 34 -23.13 33.08 8.87
CA GLY A 34 -22.37 34.10 9.61
C GLY A 34 -20.94 34.37 9.16
N LEU A 35 -20.76 35.50 8.44
CA LEU A 35 -19.60 36.39 8.39
C LEU A 35 -18.33 36.00 7.57
N HIS A 36 -18.26 36.66 6.46
CA HIS A 36 -17.12 37.15 5.66
C HIS A 36 -15.68 36.80 6.09
N ALA A 37 -15.15 35.74 5.49
CA ALA A 37 -13.79 35.58 5.03
C ALA A 37 -13.84 34.57 3.86
N GLY A 38 -13.02 34.71 2.83
CA GLY A 38 -13.07 34.07 1.54
C GLY A 38 -13.73 32.68 1.51
N ARG A 39 -14.79 32.57 0.77
CA ARG A 39 -15.69 31.41 0.75
C ARG A 39 -14.99 30.20 0.11
N TRP A 40 -14.31 29.44 0.93
CA TRP A 40 -13.80 28.13 0.58
C TRP A 40 -14.95 27.20 0.25
N ARG A 41 -15.19 26.95 -1.01
CA ARG A 41 -15.98 25.77 -1.38
C ARG A 41 -15.05 24.57 -1.28
N ARG A 42 -15.13 23.86 -0.15
CA ARG A 42 -14.46 22.60 0.08
C ARG A 42 -14.99 21.59 -0.92
N ASN A 43 -14.22 21.29 -1.93
CA ASN A 43 -14.58 20.25 -2.90
C ASN A 43 -13.40 19.47 -3.49
N ALA A 44 -12.28 19.37 -2.80
CA ALA A 44 -11.46 18.19 -3.01
C ALA A 44 -12.02 17.13 -2.04
N GLY A 45 -12.89 16.25 -2.52
CA GLY A 45 -13.23 15.02 -1.83
C GLY A 45 -11.96 14.21 -1.52
N ALA A 46 -12.06 13.14 -0.75
CA ALA A 46 -10.97 12.18 -0.73
C ALA A 46 -10.67 11.77 -2.18
N PRO A 47 -9.39 11.63 -2.58
CA PRO A 47 -9.08 11.15 -3.91
C PRO A 47 -9.69 9.75 -4.10
N ASP A 48 -10.23 9.50 -5.27
CA ASP A 48 -10.58 8.15 -5.69
C ASP A 48 -9.29 7.39 -6.04
N HIS A 49 -9.27 6.07 -5.92
CA HIS A 49 -8.06 5.29 -6.14
C HIS A 49 -8.34 4.03 -6.95
N ARG A 50 -7.31 3.59 -7.66
CA ARG A 50 -7.26 2.32 -8.37
C ARG A 50 -5.89 1.70 -8.19
N THR A 51 -5.85 0.40 -7.88
CA THR A 51 -4.60 -0.37 -7.89
C THR A 51 -4.39 -0.93 -9.29
N ASP A 52 -3.18 -0.73 -9.83
CA ASP A 52 -2.77 -1.26 -11.13
C ASP A 52 -1.39 -1.92 -10.92
N GLY A 53 -1.40 -3.23 -10.69
CA GLY A 53 -0.19 -3.97 -10.34
C GLY A 53 0.48 -3.42 -9.07
N ASP A 54 1.75 -3.00 -9.19
CA ASP A 54 2.55 -2.44 -8.10
C ASP A 54 2.41 -0.91 -7.97
N ALA A 55 1.41 -0.29 -8.61
CA ALA A 55 1.17 1.15 -8.55
C ALA A 55 -0.23 1.47 -8.02
N ILE A 56 -0.37 2.63 -7.40
CA ILE A 56 -1.67 3.19 -6.98
C ILE A 56 -1.92 4.46 -7.78
N GLN A 57 -3.00 4.46 -8.56
CA GLN A 57 -3.47 5.64 -9.27
C GLN A 57 -4.51 6.35 -8.41
N LEU A 58 -4.28 7.64 -8.15
CA LEU A 58 -5.21 8.54 -7.49
C LEU A 58 -5.86 9.46 -8.52
N SER A 59 -7.15 9.75 -8.36
CA SER A 59 -7.87 10.73 -9.16
C SER A 59 -8.78 11.58 -8.28
N TRP A 60 -8.91 12.85 -8.62
CA TRP A 60 -9.79 13.77 -7.91
C TRP A 60 -10.29 14.86 -8.87
N GLU A 61 -11.34 15.54 -8.45
CA GLU A 61 -11.95 16.63 -9.20
C GLU A 61 -12.15 17.85 -8.31
N THR A 62 -12.00 19.03 -8.88
CA THR A 62 -12.43 20.29 -8.30
C THR A 62 -13.59 20.83 -9.13
N THR A 63 -14.58 21.47 -8.50
CA THR A 63 -15.70 22.10 -9.21
C THR A 63 -15.37 23.52 -9.67
N SER A 64 -14.44 24.17 -8.97
CA SER A 64 -13.89 25.48 -9.27
C SER A 64 -12.63 25.68 -8.45
N GLU A 65 -11.72 26.54 -8.91
CA GLU A 65 -10.49 26.87 -8.21
C GLU A 65 -10.32 28.37 -8.12
N THR A 66 -9.65 28.82 -7.06
CA THR A 66 -9.27 30.21 -6.85
C THR A 66 -7.84 30.25 -6.31
N GLY A 67 -6.91 30.74 -7.12
CA GLY A 67 -5.51 30.85 -6.74
C GLY A 67 -4.81 29.50 -6.50
N ASN A 68 -5.32 28.39 -7.02
CA ASN A 68 -4.74 27.06 -6.80
C ASN A 68 -3.42 26.90 -7.55
N ALA A 69 -2.28 26.91 -6.85
CA ALA A 69 -0.98 26.63 -7.45
C ALA A 69 -0.79 25.14 -7.73
N GLY A 70 -1.44 24.25 -6.92
CA GLY A 70 -1.37 22.81 -7.15
C GLY A 70 -1.65 21.96 -5.92
N PHE A 71 -1.43 20.67 -6.11
CA PHE A 71 -1.65 19.66 -5.10
C PHE A 71 -0.34 18.93 -4.80
N ARG A 72 0.01 18.79 -3.52
CA ARG A 72 1.03 17.85 -3.05
C ARG A 72 0.33 16.58 -2.59
N ILE A 73 0.69 15.47 -3.17
CA ILE A 73 0.17 14.18 -2.80
C ILE A 73 0.98 13.67 -1.63
N GLN A 74 0.33 13.45 -0.50
CA GLN A 74 0.94 12.95 0.71
C GLN A 74 0.47 11.52 0.99
N ARG A 75 1.43 10.67 1.32
CA ARG A 75 1.24 9.26 1.67
C ARG A 75 1.79 8.99 3.06
N ARG A 76 1.13 8.10 3.80
CA ARG A 76 1.70 7.42 4.97
C ARG A 76 1.43 5.93 4.87
N ALA A 77 2.34 5.10 5.36
CA ALA A 77 2.05 3.70 5.60
C ALA A 77 1.01 3.59 6.72
N GLY A 78 0.15 2.58 6.66
CA GLY A 78 -0.76 2.21 7.74
C GLY A 78 0.01 1.90 9.03
N GLU A 79 -0.68 1.51 10.08
CA GLU A 79 -0.04 1.11 11.34
C GLU A 79 0.99 0.01 11.05
N GLY A 80 2.26 0.31 11.33
CA GLY A 80 3.30 -0.70 11.30
C GLY A 80 3.11 -1.68 12.45
N ALA A 81 3.86 -2.78 12.46
CA ALA A 81 3.84 -3.82 13.50
C ALA A 81 3.98 -3.27 14.95
N ASN A 82 4.33 -2.01 15.13
CA ASN A 82 4.49 -1.32 16.40
C ASN A 82 3.28 -0.44 16.80
N GLY A 83 2.16 -0.50 16.09
CA GLY A 83 0.96 0.30 16.37
C GLY A 83 1.15 1.81 16.20
N LYS A 84 2.23 2.26 15.55
CA LYS A 84 2.47 3.69 15.28
C LYS A 84 2.04 4.04 13.87
N GLU A 85 1.22 5.08 13.76
CA GLU A 85 0.91 5.67 12.45
C GLU A 85 2.19 6.17 11.77
N GLY A 86 2.32 5.86 10.47
CA GLY A 86 3.42 6.34 9.65
C GLY A 86 3.44 7.86 9.53
N VAL A 87 4.59 8.41 9.23
CA VAL A 87 4.76 9.85 8.97
C VAL A 87 4.24 10.18 7.57
N TRP A 88 3.56 11.32 7.45
CA TRP A 88 3.14 11.85 6.15
C TRP A 88 4.35 12.27 5.31
N THR A 89 4.50 11.66 4.15
CA THR A 89 5.55 11.96 3.18
C THR A 89 4.93 12.46 1.89
N THR A 90 5.47 13.52 1.31
CA THR A 90 5.07 13.97 -0.03
C THR A 90 5.69 13.04 -1.08
N VAL A 91 4.84 12.38 -1.86
CA VAL A 91 5.26 11.40 -2.90
C VAL A 91 5.17 11.98 -4.31
N GLY A 92 4.58 13.15 -4.47
CA GLY A 92 4.54 13.86 -5.74
C GLY A 92 3.72 15.13 -5.67
N SER A 93 3.62 15.81 -6.80
CA SER A 93 2.82 17.02 -6.96
C SER A 93 2.17 17.06 -8.34
N VAL A 94 1.02 17.72 -8.42
CA VAL A 94 0.29 18.01 -9.65
C VAL A 94 -0.03 19.51 -9.66
N GLU A 95 0.24 20.18 -10.78
CA GLU A 95 -0.06 21.60 -10.93
C GLU A 95 -1.57 21.84 -10.92
N GLY A 96 -2.00 22.95 -10.31
CA GLY A 96 -3.38 23.41 -10.31
C GLY A 96 -3.71 24.23 -11.53
N SER A 97 -4.99 24.56 -11.71
CA SER A 97 -5.47 25.38 -12.82
C SER A 97 -5.61 26.87 -12.48
N GLY A 98 -4.99 27.30 -11.36
CA GLY A 98 -5.00 28.70 -10.91
C GLY A 98 -6.39 29.11 -10.45
N THR A 99 -7.03 30.04 -11.21
CA THR A 99 -8.39 30.49 -10.94
C THR A 99 -9.29 30.12 -12.10
N THR A 100 -10.25 29.24 -11.84
CA THR A 100 -11.25 28.80 -12.84
C THR A 100 -12.59 28.48 -12.20
N SER A 101 -13.68 28.77 -12.89
CA SER A 101 -15.04 28.38 -12.50
C SER A 101 -15.46 27.02 -13.11
N GLN A 102 -14.62 26.43 -13.94
CA GLN A 102 -14.87 25.14 -14.57
C GLN A 102 -14.30 24.01 -13.71
N ALA A 103 -14.98 22.85 -13.75
CA ALA A 103 -14.49 21.65 -13.09
C ALA A 103 -13.17 21.18 -13.74
N GLN A 104 -12.24 20.76 -12.90
CA GLN A 104 -10.94 20.23 -13.31
C GLN A 104 -10.77 18.81 -12.78
N SER A 105 -10.18 17.93 -13.59
CA SER A 105 -9.89 16.55 -13.22
C SER A 105 -8.39 16.32 -13.18
N TYR A 106 -7.92 15.67 -12.15
CA TYR A 106 -6.50 15.42 -11.88
C TYR A 106 -6.21 13.94 -11.66
N ARG A 107 -4.99 13.52 -11.97
CA ARG A 107 -4.52 12.17 -11.75
C ARG A 107 -3.07 12.19 -11.26
N PHE A 108 -2.74 11.22 -10.43
CA PHE A 108 -1.37 10.95 -9.99
C PHE A 108 -1.17 9.44 -9.84
N THR A 109 -0.03 8.94 -10.26
CA THR A 109 0.33 7.52 -10.09
C THR A 109 1.52 7.41 -9.15
N ASP A 110 1.31 6.73 -8.03
CA ASP A 110 2.36 6.37 -7.09
C ASP A 110 2.88 4.98 -7.42
N GLY A 111 4.08 4.92 -8.01
CA GLY A 111 4.74 3.68 -8.43
C GLY A 111 5.87 3.25 -7.47
N ASP A 112 6.20 4.06 -6.46
CA ASP A 112 7.26 3.76 -5.50
C ASP A 112 6.66 3.39 -4.13
N LEU A 113 5.97 2.25 -4.09
CA LEU A 113 5.25 1.81 -2.91
C LEU A 113 6.18 1.08 -1.95
N PRO A 114 6.13 1.40 -0.62
CA PRO A 114 6.84 0.60 0.39
C PRO A 114 6.37 -0.85 0.33
N TYR A 115 7.30 -1.78 0.15
CA TYR A 115 6.94 -3.20 -0.04
C TYR A 115 6.16 -3.77 1.14
N GLU A 116 6.60 -3.51 2.38
CA GLU A 116 6.00 -4.08 3.59
C GLU A 116 4.68 -3.41 4.02
N ALA A 117 4.25 -2.33 3.35
CA ALA A 117 3.00 -1.66 3.71
C ALA A 117 1.79 -2.41 3.14
N ASN A 118 1.01 -3.03 4.01
CA ASN A 118 -0.25 -3.71 3.66
C ASN A 118 -1.41 -2.71 3.44
N ALA A 119 -1.29 -1.50 3.97
CA ALA A 119 -2.21 -0.40 3.74
C ALA A 119 -1.46 0.92 3.56
N LEU A 120 -1.93 1.76 2.66
CA LEU A 120 -1.39 3.08 2.41
C LEU A 120 -2.51 4.12 2.47
N THR A 121 -2.32 5.16 3.29
CA THR A 121 -3.28 6.25 3.40
C THR A 121 -2.75 7.46 2.66
N TYR A 122 -3.60 8.05 1.83
CA TYR A 122 -3.29 9.24 1.03
C TYR A 122 -4.16 10.41 1.42
N ARG A 123 -3.62 11.61 1.21
CA ARG A 123 -4.35 12.88 1.22
C ARG A 123 -3.73 13.86 0.23
N LEU A 124 -4.52 14.84 -0.17
CA LEU A 124 -4.04 15.96 -0.96
C LEU A 124 -3.76 17.15 -0.02
N LYS A 125 -2.64 17.81 -0.25
CA LYS A 125 -2.35 19.13 0.31
C LYS A 125 -2.41 20.11 -0.85
N GLN A 126 -3.57 20.77 -1.03
CA GLN A 126 -3.71 21.89 -1.96
C GLN A 126 -2.85 23.05 -1.46
N VAL A 127 -2.15 23.69 -2.35
CA VAL A 127 -1.33 24.89 -2.06
C VAL A 127 -1.79 25.98 -3.01
N ASP A 128 -2.12 27.14 -2.45
CA ASP A 128 -2.51 28.30 -3.23
C ASP A 128 -1.30 29.18 -3.56
N THR A 129 -1.47 30.08 -4.51
CA THR A 129 -0.41 30.99 -4.98
C THR A 129 0.11 31.94 -3.89
N ASP A 130 -0.67 32.18 -2.85
CA ASP A 130 -0.26 32.95 -1.67
C ASP A 130 0.48 32.11 -0.63
N GLY A 131 0.65 30.80 -0.87
CA GLY A 131 1.28 29.85 0.04
C GLY A 131 0.35 29.21 1.08
N THR A 132 -0.91 29.63 1.13
CA THR A 132 -1.92 28.97 2.00
C THR A 132 -2.10 27.52 1.58
N ALA A 133 -2.30 26.63 2.55
CA ALA A 133 -2.43 25.21 2.27
C ALA A 133 -3.63 24.58 2.96
N HIS A 134 -4.33 23.71 2.24
CA HIS A 134 -5.51 23.00 2.70
C HIS A 134 -5.35 21.48 2.50
N LEU A 135 -5.88 20.71 3.44
CA LEU A 135 -5.83 19.25 3.39
C LEU A 135 -7.19 18.69 2.97
N SER A 136 -7.17 17.71 2.07
CA SER A 136 -8.35 16.89 1.77
C SER A 136 -8.66 15.91 2.90
N LYS A 137 -9.79 15.20 2.78
CA LYS A 137 -10.02 13.95 3.49
C LYS A 137 -8.97 12.92 3.05
N THR A 138 -8.76 11.92 3.90
CA THR A 138 -7.89 10.80 3.61
C THR A 138 -8.63 9.68 2.87
N VAL A 139 -7.88 8.92 2.06
CA VAL A 139 -8.31 7.63 1.51
C VAL A 139 -7.29 6.58 1.89
N THR A 140 -7.76 5.41 2.35
CA THR A 140 -6.88 4.27 2.64
C THR A 140 -7.05 3.22 1.55
N VAL A 141 -5.93 2.76 1.03
CA VAL A 141 -5.84 1.72 0.01
C VAL A 141 -5.24 0.49 0.63
N GLU A 142 -6.04 -0.56 0.74
CA GLU A 142 -5.58 -1.87 1.20
C GLU A 142 -4.83 -2.59 0.06
N ARG A 143 -3.69 -3.15 0.40
CA ARG A 143 -2.83 -3.92 -0.51
C ARG A 143 -2.77 -5.37 -0.07
N GLY A 144 -3.93 -6.02 0.02
CA GLY A 144 -4.03 -7.41 0.45
C GLY A 144 -3.13 -8.34 -0.38
N VAL A 145 -2.63 -9.39 0.25
CA VAL A 145 -1.92 -10.49 -0.40
C VAL A 145 -2.95 -11.55 -0.75
N GLN A 146 -2.93 -12.02 -2.00
CA GLN A 146 -3.93 -13.00 -2.47
C GLN A 146 -3.45 -14.44 -2.36
N GLU A 147 -2.14 -14.67 -2.46
CA GLU A 147 -1.53 -16.00 -2.44
C GLU A 147 -0.17 -15.97 -1.74
N LEU A 148 0.33 -17.15 -1.36
CA LEU A 148 1.66 -17.31 -0.81
C LEU A 148 2.71 -16.99 -1.88
N GLU A 149 3.54 -16.00 -1.64
CA GLU A 149 4.59 -15.56 -2.56
C GLU A 149 5.98 -15.66 -1.95
N LEU A 150 6.94 -16.07 -2.76
CA LEU A 150 8.38 -15.90 -2.52
C LEU A 150 8.95 -15.20 -3.75
N LEU A 151 9.06 -13.87 -3.68
CA LEU A 151 9.37 -13.00 -4.84
C LEU A 151 10.85 -13.04 -5.23
N GLY A 152 11.68 -13.73 -4.44
CA GLY A 152 13.09 -13.87 -4.74
C GLY A 152 13.99 -13.02 -3.87
N THR A 153 15.23 -12.89 -4.34
CA THR A 153 16.30 -12.21 -3.61
C THR A 153 16.93 -11.13 -4.47
N TYR A 154 17.29 -10.01 -3.83
CA TYR A 154 18.04 -8.94 -4.48
C TYR A 154 19.15 -8.42 -3.55
N PRO A 155 20.37 -8.23 -4.07
CA PRO A 155 20.85 -8.62 -5.39
C PRO A 155 20.92 -10.14 -5.57
N ASN A 156 20.84 -10.60 -6.81
CA ASN A 156 21.11 -11.98 -7.19
C ASN A 156 21.82 -11.99 -8.56
N PRO A 157 23.11 -12.30 -8.64
CA PRO A 157 23.99 -12.86 -7.59
C PRO A 157 24.26 -11.93 -6.40
N ALA A 158 24.39 -12.52 -5.21
CA ALA A 158 24.67 -11.84 -3.96
C ALA A 158 26.13 -12.05 -3.53
N ARG A 159 26.75 -11.02 -2.93
CA ARG A 159 28.12 -11.10 -2.41
C ARG A 159 28.18 -11.18 -0.88
N GLN A 160 27.60 -10.22 -0.21
CA GLN A 160 27.60 -10.14 1.26
C GLN A 160 26.20 -10.33 1.84
N GLN A 161 25.21 -9.67 1.24
CA GLN A 161 23.83 -9.69 1.71
C GLN A 161 22.88 -9.79 0.53
N ALA A 162 21.72 -10.38 0.78
CA ALA A 162 20.59 -10.37 -0.13
C ALA A 162 19.31 -10.08 0.66
N THR A 163 18.40 -9.30 0.10
CA THR A 163 17.06 -9.10 0.65
C THR A 163 16.13 -10.15 0.09
N VAL A 164 15.50 -10.90 0.95
CA VAL A 164 14.44 -11.88 0.62
C VAL A 164 13.08 -11.20 0.80
N ARG A 165 12.23 -11.20 -0.23
CA ARG A 165 10.86 -10.68 -0.19
C ARG A 165 9.88 -11.82 -0.31
N TYR A 166 8.86 -11.83 0.54
CA TYR A 166 7.82 -12.84 0.56
C TYR A 166 6.51 -12.24 1.09
N ALA A 167 5.40 -12.91 0.81
CA ALA A 167 4.09 -12.46 1.25
C ALA A 167 3.20 -13.64 1.64
N LEU A 168 2.38 -13.43 2.67
CA LEU A 168 1.42 -14.41 3.19
C LEU A 168 0.00 -13.83 3.12
N PRO A 169 -0.99 -14.57 2.58
CA PRO A 169 -2.35 -14.09 2.43
C PRO A 169 -3.12 -13.97 3.75
N GLU A 170 -2.69 -14.69 4.78
CA GLU A 170 -3.30 -14.72 6.11
C GLU A 170 -2.25 -14.99 7.18
N GLU A 171 -2.61 -14.76 8.44
CA GLU A 171 -1.74 -15.05 9.58
C GLU A 171 -1.50 -16.57 9.71
N GLN A 172 -0.25 -16.98 9.56
CA GLN A 172 0.14 -18.38 9.61
C GLN A 172 1.62 -18.56 9.93
N ASP A 173 1.96 -19.77 10.40
CA ASP A 173 3.35 -20.13 10.66
C ASP A 173 4.13 -20.21 9.35
N ALA A 174 5.15 -19.36 9.22
CA ALA A 174 6.02 -19.28 8.07
C ALA A 174 7.44 -19.71 8.42
N THR A 175 8.01 -20.54 7.56
CA THR A 175 9.41 -20.94 7.67
C THR A 175 10.11 -20.69 6.35
N ILE A 176 11.20 -19.90 6.38
CA ILE A 176 12.12 -19.76 5.23
C ILE A 176 13.47 -20.38 5.60
N ARG A 177 13.91 -21.33 4.80
CA ARG A 177 15.18 -22.03 4.98
C ARG A 177 16.02 -21.95 3.72
N LEU A 178 17.33 -21.82 3.90
CA LEU A 178 18.34 -21.88 2.83
C LEU A 178 18.92 -23.27 2.76
N TYR A 179 19.03 -23.81 1.55
CA TYR A 179 19.60 -25.12 1.26
C TYR A 179 20.71 -25.00 0.22
N ASP A 180 21.71 -25.87 0.30
CA ASP A 180 22.70 -26.06 -0.75
C ASP A 180 22.17 -26.98 -1.88
N VAL A 181 22.99 -27.18 -2.92
CA VAL A 181 22.65 -28.03 -4.07
C VAL A 181 22.47 -29.51 -3.72
N LEU A 182 22.98 -29.98 -2.57
CA LEU A 182 22.79 -31.34 -2.06
C LEU A 182 21.53 -31.46 -1.18
N GLY A 183 20.77 -30.39 -1.04
CA GLY A 183 19.55 -30.36 -0.20
C GLY A 183 19.84 -30.26 1.30
N ARG A 184 21.07 -30.00 1.72
CA ARG A 184 21.41 -29.81 3.13
C ARG A 184 20.97 -28.40 3.56
N ARG A 185 20.32 -28.31 4.73
CA ARG A 185 19.93 -27.03 5.31
C ARG A 185 21.17 -26.26 5.78
N VAL A 186 21.38 -25.08 5.20
CA VAL A 186 22.48 -24.18 5.52
C VAL A 186 22.08 -23.19 6.63
N ARG A 187 20.86 -22.62 6.53
CA ARG A 187 20.38 -21.60 7.46
C ARG A 187 18.86 -21.56 7.55
N THR A 188 18.32 -21.18 8.69
CA THR A 188 16.93 -20.75 8.82
C THR A 188 16.91 -19.22 8.80
N VAL A 189 16.08 -18.64 7.92
CA VAL A 189 15.96 -17.18 7.70
C VAL A 189 14.76 -16.64 8.45
N VAL A 190 13.64 -17.38 8.42
CA VAL A 190 12.38 -17.05 9.11
C VAL A 190 11.86 -18.33 9.77
N ASN A 191 11.30 -18.18 10.96
CA ASN A 191 10.55 -19.23 11.66
C ASN A 191 9.64 -18.54 12.68
N ASP A 192 8.53 -17.99 12.19
CA ASP A 192 7.63 -17.13 12.95
C ASP A 192 6.22 -17.14 12.35
N THR A 193 5.21 -16.77 13.13
CA THR A 193 3.83 -16.55 12.64
C THR A 193 3.74 -15.16 12.04
N GLN A 194 3.28 -15.06 10.80
CA GLN A 194 3.28 -13.81 10.05
C GLN A 194 2.11 -13.71 9.07
N GLU A 195 1.78 -12.48 8.69
CA GLU A 195 0.75 -12.10 7.73
C GLU A 195 1.25 -10.95 6.85
N GLY A 196 0.80 -10.88 5.60
CA GLY A 196 1.10 -9.78 4.70
C GLY A 196 2.49 -9.84 4.07
N ARG A 197 3.04 -8.69 3.69
CA ARG A 197 4.31 -8.56 2.98
C ARG A 197 5.46 -8.33 3.94
N HIS A 198 6.53 -9.08 3.72
CA HIS A 198 7.74 -9.01 4.55
C HIS A 198 9.00 -9.02 3.71
N GLN A 199 10.02 -8.36 4.23
CA GLN A 199 11.39 -8.49 3.71
C GLN A 199 12.35 -8.83 4.84
N ARG A 200 13.36 -9.65 4.53
CA ARG A 200 14.42 -10.05 5.48
C ARG A 200 15.77 -9.97 4.80
N THR A 201 16.73 -9.41 5.50
CA THR A 201 18.12 -9.42 5.06
C THR A 201 18.74 -10.77 5.39
N LEU A 202 19.30 -11.42 4.38
CA LEU A 202 20.07 -12.65 4.48
C LEU A 202 21.55 -12.33 4.27
N ASP A 203 22.35 -12.53 5.31
CA ASP A 203 23.81 -12.46 5.20
C ASP A 203 24.32 -13.74 4.52
N VAL A 204 25.03 -13.57 3.41
CA VAL A 204 25.63 -14.65 2.61
C VAL A 204 27.16 -14.55 2.52
N GLY A 205 27.78 -13.56 3.18
CA GLY A 205 29.22 -13.29 3.09
C GLY A 205 30.10 -14.44 3.56
N ALA A 206 29.62 -15.27 4.49
CA ALA A 206 30.33 -16.45 4.97
C ALA A 206 30.03 -17.72 4.17
N LEU A 207 29.16 -17.65 3.14
CA LEU A 207 28.82 -18.82 2.34
C LEU A 207 29.78 -18.97 1.16
N PRO A 208 30.22 -20.20 0.83
CA PRO A 208 30.99 -20.45 -0.41
C PRO A 208 30.24 -19.98 -1.66
N SER A 209 30.98 -19.53 -2.67
CA SER A 209 30.39 -19.26 -3.98
C SER A 209 29.65 -20.49 -4.51
N GLY A 210 28.45 -20.30 -4.97
CA GLY A 210 27.62 -21.42 -5.43
C GLY A 210 26.13 -21.07 -5.58
N VAL A 211 25.36 -22.09 -5.90
CA VAL A 211 23.90 -22.01 -6.02
C VAL A 211 23.28 -22.54 -4.74
N TYR A 212 22.29 -21.81 -4.26
CA TYR A 212 21.48 -22.12 -3.08
C TYR A 212 20.01 -22.03 -3.42
N PHE A 213 19.17 -22.65 -2.60
CA PHE A 213 17.72 -22.62 -2.74
C PHE A 213 17.08 -22.11 -1.46
N LEU A 214 16.33 -21.02 -1.56
CA LEU A 214 15.44 -20.56 -0.52
C LEU A 214 14.12 -21.30 -0.65
N ARG A 215 13.63 -21.85 0.45
CA ARG A 215 12.35 -22.55 0.51
C ARG A 215 11.48 -21.93 1.59
N LEU A 216 10.37 -21.32 1.16
CA LEU A 216 9.29 -20.85 2.02
C LEU A 216 8.27 -21.94 2.19
N ARG A 217 7.83 -22.18 3.43
CA ARG A 217 6.70 -23.06 3.77
C ARG A 217 5.75 -22.30 4.67
N ALA A 218 4.46 -22.29 4.35
CA ALA A 218 3.40 -21.72 5.16
C ALA A 218 2.05 -22.35 4.73
N GLY A 219 1.12 -22.57 5.65
CA GLY A 219 -0.23 -23.09 5.38
C GLY A 219 -0.31 -24.39 4.57
N GLY A 220 0.72 -25.24 4.64
CA GLY A 220 0.81 -26.46 3.82
C GLY A 220 1.37 -26.22 2.41
N GLU A 221 1.52 -24.99 1.97
CA GLU A 221 2.11 -24.63 0.69
C GLU A 221 3.63 -24.47 0.77
N MET A 222 4.28 -24.52 -0.39
CA MET A 222 5.72 -24.34 -0.51
C MET A 222 6.08 -23.54 -1.76
N ARG A 223 6.98 -22.60 -1.60
CA ARG A 223 7.61 -21.83 -2.70
C ARG A 223 9.12 -21.99 -2.62
N THR A 224 9.78 -22.04 -3.77
CA THR A 224 11.24 -22.17 -3.84
C THR A 224 11.84 -21.15 -4.81
N GLN A 225 12.92 -20.51 -4.41
CA GLN A 225 13.67 -19.54 -5.22
C GLN A 225 15.17 -19.85 -5.22
N LYS A 226 15.81 -19.66 -6.38
CA LYS A 226 17.25 -19.83 -6.54
C LYS A 226 17.99 -18.55 -6.09
N LEU A 227 19.05 -18.73 -5.32
CA LEU A 227 20.01 -17.69 -4.94
C LEU A 227 21.39 -18.11 -5.43
N THR A 228 22.08 -17.22 -6.12
CA THR A 228 23.49 -17.39 -6.48
C THR A 228 24.35 -16.54 -5.57
N VAL A 229 25.34 -17.14 -4.94
CA VAL A 229 26.33 -16.45 -4.10
C VAL A 229 27.66 -16.40 -4.86
N VAL A 230 28.29 -15.23 -4.86
CA VAL A 230 29.60 -15.00 -5.44
C VAL A 230 30.48 -14.27 -4.42
N GLN A 231 31.71 -14.68 -4.31
CA GLN A 231 32.72 -14.03 -3.44
C GLN A 231 33.46 -12.94 -4.23
#